data_87b0082f578d142fa1a59348eb94f383
#
_entry.id   87b0082f578d142fa1a59348eb94f383
#
_cell.length_a   1.000
_cell.length_b   1.000
_cell.length_c   1.000
_cell.angle_alpha   90.00
_cell.angle_beta   90.00
_cell.angle_gamma   90.00
#
_symmetry.space_group_name_H-M   'P 1'
#
loop_
_entity.id
_entity.type
_entity.pdbx_description
1 polymer ?
#
loop_
_entity_poly.entity_id
_entity_poly.type
_entity_poly.pdbx_seq_one_letter_code
_entity_poly.pdbx_strand_id
1 'polypeptide(L)'
;MILQALCEYYDRKADAGDPLPPVGFEEKAIPFVIVLDKAGNFIQLRDTREIPEKGKPLPRSFLVPQGVERSGTKSHETAYCLWDHYGYVLSQPKVKKPNDEPSKKAIDDAMKQHQSFVLLVDCLAREIPNDQGVQAVLAFLQNETEKEKVKQAPEFGECLQIPGCNLTFQLSTETDLVCQSPQVQQWVREQPMDDTNKEGVCLVTGRLSKIARRHPPIKRVQGAKSSGAKIVSFNIPSFNSWGKEQGSNAPVSEDAAFKYTTALNQLLRAKSPQRMQLNETSVVWWSTSENPLEHDFLSFFNDSPKDDPDRSTRAVHQLFESLHDGAFLHSQGTERFYLLGLSGNSTRIAVRFWQVGTVAEFGTRIAEWFQDIELADRYVSYPPLKPLLRSTALLGKEENLPPNLQGETIRNILMGLPLPASLLQAAIKRIKAEKGDVTSYRARLIKAYLNRLYRHEKTSNKEITMAFNPEEKRIGYRLGCLFAVLEKLQADANPGLNATIRDRYYSSASCTPKAVFGTLMRLHAHHLKKLQHQGQRVNAEKRIAEIMSDINDFPAHLNLEEQGLFAIGYYHQRQALFTKKETASSKEEPEGVEA
;
A
#
# COMPACT_ATOMS: atom_id res chain seq x y z
N MET A 1 -8.27 15.63 -13.63
CA MET A 1 -8.01 16.17 -12.25
C MET A 1 -8.24 15.07 -11.22
N ILE A 2 -7.63 15.14 -10.01
CA ILE A 2 -7.77 14.08 -8.96
C ILE A 2 -9.24 13.77 -8.66
N LEU A 3 -10.02 14.78 -8.34
CA LEU A 3 -11.43 14.61 -7.96
C LEU A 3 -12.28 14.02 -9.10
N GLN A 4 -12.03 14.46 -10.33
CA GLN A 4 -12.70 13.92 -11.51
C GLN A 4 -12.37 12.43 -11.71
N ALA A 5 -11.09 12.05 -11.65
CA ALA A 5 -10.66 10.66 -11.82
C ALA A 5 -11.23 9.73 -10.72
N LEU A 6 -11.44 10.26 -9.50
CA LEU A 6 -12.11 9.51 -8.43
C LEU A 6 -13.62 9.40 -8.64
N CYS A 7 -14.27 10.43 -9.21
CA CYS A 7 -15.69 10.34 -9.59
C CYS A 7 -15.88 9.30 -10.71
N GLU A 8 -15.03 9.31 -11.73
CA GLU A 8 -15.02 8.32 -12.82
C GLU A 8 -14.80 6.89 -12.29
N TYR A 9 -13.92 6.72 -11.28
CA TYR A 9 -13.74 5.44 -10.62
C TYR A 9 -14.99 4.98 -9.86
N TYR A 10 -15.68 5.91 -9.15
CA TYR A 10 -16.94 5.60 -8.49
C TYR A 10 -17.99 5.13 -9.51
N ASP A 11 -18.17 5.89 -10.60
CA ASP A 11 -19.15 5.56 -11.64
C ASP A 11 -18.83 4.19 -12.27
N ARG A 12 -17.57 3.94 -12.63
CA ARG A 12 -17.13 2.63 -13.15
C ARG A 12 -17.50 1.47 -12.22
N LYS A 13 -17.25 1.63 -10.93
CA LYS A 13 -17.51 0.58 -9.93
C LYS A 13 -19.01 0.39 -9.70
N ALA A 14 -19.76 1.46 -9.69
CA ALA A 14 -21.22 1.40 -9.57
C ALA A 14 -21.86 0.71 -10.79
N ASP A 15 -21.41 1.03 -12.00
CA ASP A 15 -21.87 0.41 -13.26
C ASP A 15 -21.52 -1.08 -13.34
N ALA A 16 -20.39 -1.49 -12.76
CA ALA A 16 -19.97 -2.90 -12.66
C ALA A 16 -20.76 -3.70 -11.60
N GLY A 17 -21.63 -3.06 -10.83
CA GLY A 17 -22.42 -3.69 -9.76
C GLY A 17 -21.62 -3.96 -8.48
N ASP A 18 -20.44 -3.35 -8.32
CA ASP A 18 -19.71 -3.43 -7.06
C ASP A 18 -20.51 -2.80 -5.92
N PRO A 19 -20.46 -3.34 -4.69
CA PRO A 19 -21.22 -2.87 -3.55
C PRO A 19 -20.67 -1.54 -3.00
N LEU A 20 -20.76 -0.48 -3.80
CA LEU A 20 -20.48 0.87 -3.33
C LEU A 20 -21.71 1.49 -2.68
N PRO A 21 -21.54 2.27 -1.60
CA PRO A 21 -22.64 3.05 -1.05
C PRO A 21 -23.27 3.92 -2.15
N PRO A 22 -24.58 3.83 -2.38
CA PRO A 22 -25.28 4.75 -3.28
C PRO A 22 -25.31 6.17 -2.70
N VAL A 23 -25.66 7.15 -3.52
CA VAL A 23 -25.75 8.55 -3.08
C VAL A 23 -26.66 8.68 -1.85
N GLY A 24 -26.18 9.37 -0.83
CA GLY A 24 -26.87 9.54 0.45
C GLY A 24 -26.64 8.43 1.47
N PHE A 25 -25.80 7.42 1.16
CA PHE A 25 -25.50 6.31 2.08
C PHE A 25 -24.00 6.21 2.39
N GLU A 26 -23.66 5.58 3.53
CA GLU A 26 -22.26 5.24 3.90
C GLU A 26 -22.18 3.85 4.53
N GLU A 27 -21.01 3.21 4.45
CA GLU A 27 -20.70 2.05 5.27
C GLU A 27 -20.37 2.49 6.70
N LYS A 28 -21.08 1.94 7.67
CA LYS A 28 -20.90 2.24 9.10
C LYS A 28 -20.80 0.98 9.93
N ALA A 29 -19.81 0.95 10.80
CA ALA A 29 -19.71 -0.09 11.82
C ALA A 29 -20.81 0.13 12.87
N ILE A 30 -21.70 -0.86 13.02
CA ILE A 30 -22.82 -0.85 13.98
C ILE A 30 -22.65 -2.05 14.89
N PRO A 31 -22.19 -1.88 16.13
CA PRO A 31 -21.95 -3.00 17.05
C PRO A 31 -23.21 -3.76 17.48
N PHE A 32 -24.35 -3.07 17.63
CA PHE A 32 -25.59 -3.68 18.09
C PHE A 32 -26.79 -3.24 17.24
N VAL A 33 -27.71 -4.19 17.05
CA VAL A 33 -28.98 -3.98 16.33
C VAL A 33 -30.15 -4.29 17.24
N ILE A 34 -31.07 -3.34 17.37
CA ILE A 34 -32.34 -3.52 18.08
C ILE A 34 -33.30 -4.25 17.16
N VAL A 35 -33.68 -5.48 17.53
CA VAL A 35 -34.63 -6.28 16.76
C VAL A 35 -36.03 -6.07 17.34
N LEU A 36 -36.95 -5.68 16.46
CA LEU A 36 -38.35 -5.37 16.80
C LEU A 36 -39.31 -6.33 16.07
N ASP A 37 -40.50 -6.52 16.64
CA ASP A 37 -41.60 -7.07 15.88
C ASP A 37 -42.30 -5.97 15.03
N LYS A 38 -43.30 -6.35 14.26
CA LYS A 38 -44.06 -5.41 13.39
C LYS A 38 -44.87 -4.37 14.16
N ALA A 39 -45.17 -4.60 15.43
CA ALA A 39 -45.87 -3.69 16.31
C ALA A 39 -44.94 -2.72 17.05
N GLY A 40 -43.63 -2.87 16.92
CA GLY A 40 -42.60 -2.08 17.58
C GLY A 40 -42.21 -2.60 18.96
N ASN A 41 -42.59 -3.85 19.34
CA ASN A 41 -42.13 -4.42 20.58
C ASN A 41 -40.71 -4.94 20.46
N PHE A 42 -39.91 -4.74 21.48
CA PHE A 42 -38.53 -5.23 21.56
C PHE A 42 -38.47 -6.75 21.68
N ILE A 43 -37.66 -7.40 20.85
CA ILE A 43 -37.42 -8.84 20.88
C ILE A 43 -36.05 -9.14 21.45
N GLN A 44 -34.97 -8.55 20.87
CA GLN A 44 -33.61 -8.78 21.33
C GLN A 44 -32.66 -7.65 20.90
N LEU A 45 -31.57 -7.49 21.64
CA LEU A 45 -30.42 -6.67 21.26
C LEU A 45 -29.36 -7.59 20.65
N ARG A 46 -29.21 -7.58 19.33
CA ARG A 46 -28.30 -8.45 18.61
C ARG A 46 -26.90 -7.85 18.55
N ASP A 47 -25.90 -8.58 19.07
CA ASP A 47 -24.50 -8.25 18.88
C ASP A 47 -24.06 -8.63 17.45
N THR A 48 -23.44 -7.71 16.74
CA THR A 48 -22.95 -7.89 15.37
C THR A 48 -21.43 -8.06 15.32
N ARG A 49 -20.77 -8.01 16.47
CA ARG A 49 -19.31 -8.06 16.55
C ARG A 49 -18.82 -9.47 16.30
N GLU A 50 -17.84 -9.60 15.43
CA GLU A 50 -17.13 -10.85 15.16
C GLU A 50 -15.84 -10.86 15.97
N ILE A 51 -15.52 -11.97 16.59
CA ILE A 51 -14.30 -12.18 17.36
C ILE A 51 -13.25 -12.74 16.39
N PRO A 52 -12.23 -11.97 15.98
CA PRO A 52 -11.14 -12.49 15.17
C PRO A 52 -10.31 -13.47 16.01
N GLU A 53 -9.59 -14.41 15.36
CA GLU A 53 -8.69 -15.38 16.03
C GLU A 53 -7.69 -14.70 16.98
N LYS A 54 -7.27 -13.48 16.67
CA LYS A 54 -6.42 -12.62 17.52
C LYS A 54 -6.91 -11.19 17.46
N GLY A 55 -7.34 -10.61 18.58
CA GLY A 55 -7.71 -9.21 18.66
C GLY A 55 -9.00 -8.95 19.46
N LYS A 56 -9.45 -7.70 19.42
CA LYS A 56 -10.71 -7.27 20.03
C LYS A 56 -11.87 -7.54 19.08
N PRO A 57 -13.10 -7.77 19.61
CA PRO A 57 -14.30 -7.89 18.77
C PRO A 57 -14.46 -6.71 17.83
N LEU A 58 -14.68 -6.99 16.53
CA LEU A 58 -14.84 -5.99 15.48
C LEU A 58 -16.31 -5.93 15.05
N PRO A 59 -16.96 -4.76 15.08
CA PRO A 59 -18.34 -4.62 14.67
C PRO A 59 -18.48 -4.81 13.15
N ARG A 60 -19.58 -5.45 12.74
CA ARG A 60 -19.93 -5.56 11.32
C ARG A 60 -20.28 -4.20 10.74
N SER A 61 -19.88 -3.95 9.50
CA SER A 61 -20.25 -2.76 8.74
C SER A 61 -21.56 -2.99 7.99
N PHE A 62 -22.44 -1.98 8.04
CA PHE A 62 -23.71 -1.97 7.34
C PHE A 62 -23.84 -0.71 6.48
N LEU A 63 -24.59 -0.83 5.39
CA LEU A 63 -25.01 0.29 4.59
C LEU A 63 -26.11 1.05 5.35
N VAL A 64 -25.87 2.33 5.66
CA VAL A 64 -26.81 3.20 6.38
C VAL A 64 -26.90 4.56 5.73
N PRO A 65 -27.97 5.34 5.93
CA PRO A 65 -28.04 6.72 5.48
C PRO A 65 -26.86 7.53 6.01
N GLN A 66 -26.28 8.38 5.17
CA GLN A 66 -25.07 9.13 5.49
C GLN A 66 -25.28 10.07 6.68
N GLY A 67 -24.40 9.96 7.67
CA GLY A 67 -24.42 10.86 8.83
C GLY A 67 -23.91 12.25 8.48
N VAL A 68 -24.64 13.28 8.90
CA VAL A 68 -24.24 14.69 8.75
C VAL A 68 -23.22 15.08 9.81
N GLU A 69 -22.26 15.93 9.46
CA GLU A 69 -21.24 16.40 10.41
C GLU A 69 -21.85 17.25 11.52
N ARG A 70 -21.77 16.79 12.76
CA ARG A 70 -22.23 17.50 13.95
C ARG A 70 -21.15 18.44 14.46
N SER A 71 -21.44 19.71 14.59
CA SER A 71 -20.49 20.71 15.09
C SER A 71 -21.18 21.78 15.96
N GLY A 72 -20.44 22.30 16.94
CA GLY A 72 -20.92 23.38 17.82
C GLY A 72 -21.85 22.93 18.92
N THR A 73 -22.49 23.91 19.58
CA THR A 73 -23.39 23.73 20.75
C THR A 73 -24.73 23.08 20.39
N LYS A 74 -25.12 23.13 19.11
CA LYS A 74 -26.38 22.57 18.58
C LYS A 74 -26.22 21.18 17.97
N SER A 75 -25.13 20.47 18.27
CA SER A 75 -24.88 19.12 17.73
C SER A 75 -26.00 18.12 18.06
N HIS A 76 -26.73 18.33 19.17
CA HIS A 76 -27.86 17.52 19.58
C HIS A 76 -29.11 17.67 18.69
N GLU A 77 -29.23 18.73 17.89
CA GLU A 77 -30.35 18.96 16.97
C GLU A 77 -30.24 18.12 15.68
N THR A 78 -29.10 17.46 15.43
CA THR A 78 -28.84 16.70 14.20
C THR A 78 -28.84 15.21 14.50
N ALA A 79 -29.95 14.54 14.29
CA ALA A 79 -30.08 13.09 14.36
C ALA A 79 -29.72 12.43 13.02
N TYR A 80 -29.30 11.15 13.04
CA TYR A 80 -29.08 10.36 11.82
C TYR A 80 -30.32 9.50 11.53
N CYS A 81 -30.58 9.27 10.26
CA CYS A 81 -31.79 8.59 9.84
C CYS A 81 -31.72 7.08 10.18
N LEU A 82 -32.58 6.65 11.14
CA LEU A 82 -32.76 5.26 11.58
C LEU A 82 -31.50 4.57 12.17
N TRP A 83 -30.47 5.32 12.49
CA TRP A 83 -29.31 4.84 13.24
C TRP A 83 -28.63 5.97 13.96
N ASP A 84 -28.12 5.74 15.17
CA ASP A 84 -27.34 6.73 15.92
C ASP A 84 -26.71 6.08 17.15
N HIS A 85 -25.97 6.83 17.95
CA HIS A 85 -25.50 6.32 19.22
C HIS A 85 -26.62 6.28 20.28
N TYR A 86 -26.43 5.47 21.31
CA TYR A 86 -27.43 5.21 22.36
C TYR A 86 -28.08 6.46 22.99
N GLY A 87 -27.40 7.62 22.99
CA GLY A 87 -27.98 8.89 23.47
C GLY A 87 -29.16 9.36 22.62
N TYR A 88 -29.06 9.22 21.30
CA TYR A 88 -30.16 9.54 20.36
C TYR A 88 -31.25 8.46 20.37
N VAL A 89 -30.83 7.19 20.32
CA VAL A 89 -31.78 6.06 20.17
C VAL A 89 -32.55 5.76 21.45
N LEU A 90 -31.88 5.79 22.62
CA LEU A 90 -32.43 5.31 23.90
C LEU A 90 -32.46 6.36 25.00
N SER A 91 -32.15 7.63 24.70
CA SER A 91 -31.98 8.69 25.72
C SER A 91 -30.96 8.31 26.81
N GLN A 92 -29.99 7.44 26.50
CA GLN A 92 -29.00 6.98 27.46
C GLN A 92 -27.88 8.00 27.61
N PRO A 93 -27.67 8.57 28.82
CA PRO A 93 -26.61 9.55 29.03
C PRO A 93 -25.22 8.95 28.84
N LYS A 94 -24.30 9.74 28.28
CA LYS A 94 -22.90 9.33 28.15
C LYS A 94 -22.18 9.49 29.49
N VAL A 95 -21.52 8.44 29.94
CA VAL A 95 -20.68 8.43 31.15
C VAL A 95 -19.20 8.28 30.76
N LYS A 96 -18.28 8.72 31.62
CA LYS A 96 -16.83 8.58 31.38
C LYS A 96 -16.35 7.15 31.59
N LYS A 97 -16.88 6.51 32.65
CA LYS A 97 -16.67 5.09 32.93
C LYS A 97 -18.03 4.41 33.08
N PRO A 98 -18.17 3.13 32.79
CA PRO A 98 -19.46 2.42 32.81
C PRO A 98 -20.23 2.51 34.12
N ASN A 99 -19.55 2.70 35.26
CA ASN A 99 -20.14 2.76 36.62
C ASN A 99 -20.24 4.19 37.18
N ASP A 100 -19.91 5.22 36.38
CA ASP A 100 -20.03 6.60 36.83
C ASP A 100 -21.50 7.07 36.79
N GLU A 101 -21.92 7.87 37.76
CA GLU A 101 -23.21 8.58 37.66
C GLU A 101 -23.15 9.65 36.56
N PRO A 102 -24.18 9.72 35.67
CA PRO A 102 -24.22 10.71 34.64
C PRO A 102 -24.38 12.12 35.21
N SER A 103 -23.62 13.08 34.68
CA SER A 103 -23.79 14.48 35.07
C SER A 103 -25.15 15.02 34.57
N LYS A 104 -25.69 16.04 35.25
CA LYS A 104 -26.93 16.71 34.84
C LYS A 104 -26.90 17.16 33.38
N LYS A 105 -25.76 17.67 32.95
CA LYS A 105 -25.55 18.05 31.53
C LYS A 105 -25.64 16.84 30.58
N ALA A 106 -25.08 15.71 30.93
CA ALA A 106 -25.14 14.51 30.09
C ALA A 106 -26.56 13.97 29.96
N ILE A 107 -27.37 14.09 31.04
CA ILE A 107 -28.79 13.73 31.00
C ILE A 107 -29.58 14.68 30.10
N ASP A 108 -29.39 15.99 30.26
CA ASP A 108 -30.06 17.00 29.41
C ASP A 108 -29.67 16.87 27.93
N ASP A 109 -28.38 16.64 27.64
CA ASP A 109 -27.89 16.40 26.28
C ASP A 109 -28.54 15.13 25.68
N ALA A 110 -28.63 14.02 26.41
CA ALA A 110 -29.26 12.79 25.94
C ALA A 110 -30.75 12.94 25.67
N MET A 111 -31.47 13.69 26.53
CA MET A 111 -32.89 13.98 26.29
C MET A 111 -33.12 14.79 25.01
N LYS A 112 -32.33 15.83 24.77
CA LYS A 112 -32.39 16.65 23.56
C LYS A 112 -32.03 15.85 22.30
N GLN A 113 -31.01 15.00 22.39
CA GLN A 113 -30.60 14.09 21.34
C GLN A 113 -31.74 13.14 20.95
N HIS A 114 -32.34 12.50 21.95
CA HIS A 114 -33.44 11.56 21.72
C HIS A 114 -34.66 12.26 21.10
N GLN A 115 -35.01 13.46 21.60
CA GLN A 115 -36.09 14.24 21.04
C GLN A 115 -35.88 14.56 19.55
N SER A 116 -34.66 14.95 19.17
CA SER A 116 -34.35 15.22 17.74
C SER A 116 -34.42 13.96 16.89
N PHE A 117 -34.04 12.79 17.44
CA PHE A 117 -34.14 11.52 16.74
C PHE A 117 -35.59 11.07 16.54
N VAL A 118 -36.42 11.19 17.58
CA VAL A 118 -37.87 10.88 17.49
C VAL A 118 -38.56 11.77 16.47
N LEU A 119 -38.27 13.07 16.47
CA LEU A 119 -38.84 14.00 15.50
C LEU A 119 -38.48 13.67 14.05
N LEU A 120 -37.23 13.25 13.80
CA LEU A 120 -36.80 12.82 12.48
C LEU A 120 -37.52 11.54 12.03
N VAL A 121 -37.64 10.54 12.91
CA VAL A 121 -38.35 9.30 12.58
C VAL A 121 -39.85 9.52 12.40
N ASP A 122 -40.48 10.42 13.19
CA ASP A 122 -41.87 10.80 13.02
C ASP A 122 -42.12 11.50 11.67
N CYS A 123 -41.25 12.41 11.28
CA CYS A 123 -41.29 13.03 9.94
C CYS A 123 -41.19 11.96 8.84
N LEU A 124 -40.22 11.09 8.92
CA LEU A 124 -40.04 10.00 7.97
C LEU A 124 -41.28 9.09 7.90
N ALA A 125 -41.85 8.70 9.05
CA ALA A 125 -43.02 7.83 9.11
C ALA A 125 -44.27 8.47 8.47
N ARG A 126 -44.39 9.78 8.50
CA ARG A 126 -45.47 10.51 7.80
C ARG A 126 -45.28 10.57 6.29
N GLU A 127 -44.05 10.70 5.82
CA GLU A 127 -43.74 10.77 4.40
C GLU A 127 -43.76 9.39 3.72
N ILE A 128 -43.43 8.32 4.44
CA ILE A 128 -43.51 6.93 3.96
C ILE A 128 -44.40 6.05 4.86
N PRO A 129 -45.71 6.32 4.92
CA PRO A 129 -46.65 5.68 5.85
C PRO A 129 -46.81 4.17 5.64
N ASN A 130 -46.44 3.66 4.48
CA ASN A 130 -46.57 2.24 4.12
C ASN A 130 -45.32 1.40 4.46
N ASP A 131 -44.26 2.03 4.97
CA ASP A 131 -43.08 1.28 5.42
C ASP A 131 -43.29 0.73 6.83
N GLN A 132 -43.49 -0.59 6.92
CA GLN A 132 -43.80 -1.27 8.17
C GLN A 132 -42.65 -1.19 9.18
N GLY A 133 -41.39 -1.21 8.70
CA GLY A 133 -40.20 -1.10 9.56
C GLY A 133 -40.10 0.28 10.23
N VAL A 134 -40.36 1.36 9.46
CA VAL A 134 -40.32 2.73 9.99
C VAL A 134 -41.45 2.95 11.00
N GLN A 135 -42.66 2.43 10.72
CA GLN A 135 -43.77 2.50 11.66
C GLN A 135 -43.47 1.75 12.97
N ALA A 136 -42.86 0.58 12.89
CA ALA A 136 -42.46 -0.20 14.06
C ALA A 136 -41.40 0.55 14.90
N VAL A 137 -40.39 1.18 14.23
CA VAL A 137 -39.39 2.01 14.94
C VAL A 137 -40.05 3.22 15.60
N LEU A 138 -41.00 3.89 14.98
CA LEU A 138 -41.70 5.01 15.60
C LEU A 138 -42.49 4.54 16.84
N ALA A 139 -43.24 3.44 16.75
CA ALA A 139 -43.97 2.86 17.87
C ALA A 139 -43.05 2.48 19.04
N PHE A 140 -41.90 1.88 18.75
CA PHE A 140 -40.86 1.57 19.75
C PHE A 140 -40.33 2.84 20.45
N LEU A 141 -39.99 3.86 19.69
CA LEU A 141 -39.44 5.12 20.23
C LEU A 141 -40.44 5.87 21.14
N GLN A 142 -41.73 5.71 20.90
CA GLN A 142 -42.80 6.31 21.70
C GLN A 142 -43.15 5.48 22.96
N ASN A 143 -42.65 4.25 23.08
CA ASN A 143 -42.96 3.34 24.18
C ASN A 143 -41.76 3.25 25.16
N GLU A 144 -41.85 3.92 26.32
CA GLU A 144 -40.80 3.89 27.33
C GLU A 144 -40.52 2.49 27.88
N THR A 145 -41.58 1.65 28.00
CA THR A 145 -41.42 0.29 28.52
C THR A 145 -40.54 -0.57 27.60
N GLU A 146 -40.70 -0.41 26.29
CA GLU A 146 -39.90 -1.17 25.32
C GLU A 146 -38.44 -0.70 25.31
N LYS A 147 -38.17 0.59 25.47
CA LYS A 147 -36.83 1.14 25.61
C LYS A 147 -36.13 0.65 26.90
N GLU A 148 -36.87 0.55 28.00
CA GLU A 148 -36.32 -0.01 29.24
C GLU A 148 -35.99 -1.50 29.12
N LYS A 149 -36.75 -2.29 28.38
CA LYS A 149 -36.41 -3.69 28.10
C LYS A 149 -35.04 -3.79 27.36
N VAL A 150 -34.74 -2.91 26.42
CA VAL A 150 -33.42 -2.86 25.75
C VAL A 150 -32.31 -2.60 26.74
N LYS A 151 -32.51 -1.66 27.69
CA LYS A 151 -31.51 -1.32 28.70
C LYS A 151 -31.29 -2.45 29.72
N GLN A 152 -32.28 -3.34 29.88
CA GLN A 152 -32.21 -4.54 30.73
C GLN A 152 -31.63 -5.77 30.01
N ALA A 153 -31.42 -5.69 28.68
CA ALA A 153 -30.83 -6.80 27.90
C ALA A 153 -29.38 -7.07 28.34
N PRO A 154 -28.97 -8.35 28.41
CA PRO A 154 -27.60 -8.71 28.86
C PRO A 154 -26.49 -8.02 28.04
N GLU A 155 -26.71 -7.85 26.74
CA GLU A 155 -25.76 -7.27 25.79
C GLU A 155 -25.61 -5.74 25.96
N PHE A 156 -26.56 -5.06 26.63
CA PHE A 156 -26.55 -3.62 26.79
C PHE A 156 -25.38 -3.14 27.65
N GLY A 157 -24.95 -3.95 28.63
CA GLY A 157 -23.74 -3.67 29.42
C GLY A 157 -22.49 -3.54 28.55
N GLU A 158 -22.36 -4.37 27.51
CA GLU A 158 -21.24 -4.29 26.55
C GLU A 158 -21.39 -3.11 25.59
N CYS A 159 -22.63 -2.77 25.20
CA CYS A 159 -22.91 -1.58 24.41
C CYS A 159 -22.40 -0.30 25.12
N LEU A 160 -22.58 -0.20 26.44
CA LEU A 160 -22.14 0.94 27.24
C LEU A 160 -20.61 1.02 27.38
N GLN A 161 -19.89 -0.10 27.27
CA GLN A 161 -18.42 -0.11 27.27
C GLN A 161 -17.82 0.51 26.00
N ILE A 162 -18.60 0.65 24.93
CA ILE A 162 -18.18 1.27 23.67
C ILE A 162 -18.61 2.75 23.69
N PRO A 163 -17.70 3.73 23.83
CA PRO A 163 -18.06 5.13 23.86
C PRO A 163 -18.78 5.58 22.60
N GLY A 164 -20.04 6.02 22.73
CA GLY A 164 -20.85 6.43 21.59
C GLY A 164 -21.20 5.27 20.64
N CYS A 165 -21.50 4.11 21.22
CA CYS A 165 -21.92 2.91 20.49
C CYS A 165 -23.12 3.21 19.60
N ASN A 166 -22.98 2.93 18.30
CA ASN A 166 -24.06 3.11 17.33
C ASN A 166 -25.02 1.92 17.40
N LEU A 167 -26.29 2.24 17.29
CA LEU A 167 -27.42 1.32 17.24
C LEU A 167 -28.22 1.56 15.97
N THR A 168 -28.88 0.53 15.45
CA THR A 168 -29.86 0.62 14.38
C THR A 168 -30.97 -0.40 14.60
N PHE A 169 -31.93 -0.50 13.68
CA PHE A 169 -33.13 -1.30 13.84
C PHE A 169 -33.28 -2.36 12.73
N GLN A 170 -33.86 -3.48 13.10
CA GLN A 170 -34.25 -4.56 12.20
C GLN A 170 -35.59 -5.15 12.62
N LEU A 171 -36.42 -5.51 11.65
CA LEU A 171 -37.60 -6.34 11.93
C LEU A 171 -37.18 -7.80 12.09
N SER A 172 -37.82 -8.51 13.02
CA SER A 172 -37.55 -9.94 13.26
C SER A 172 -37.89 -10.84 12.08
N THR A 173 -38.74 -10.37 11.18
CA THR A 173 -39.16 -11.05 9.96
C THR A 173 -38.26 -10.77 8.76
N GLU A 174 -37.29 -9.87 8.88
CA GLU A 174 -36.46 -9.41 7.77
C GLU A 174 -34.98 -9.63 8.06
N THR A 175 -34.18 -9.79 7.01
CA THR A 175 -32.71 -9.91 7.11
C THR A 175 -32.02 -8.55 7.05
N ASP A 176 -32.65 -7.59 6.40
CA ASP A 176 -32.10 -6.25 6.18
C ASP A 176 -32.46 -5.31 7.33
N LEU A 177 -31.68 -4.25 7.48
CA LEU A 177 -31.98 -3.20 8.44
C LEU A 177 -33.14 -2.34 7.96
N VAL A 178 -33.92 -1.77 8.88
CA VAL A 178 -35.05 -0.89 8.53
C VAL A 178 -34.58 0.27 7.65
N CYS A 179 -33.39 0.82 7.90
CA CYS A 179 -32.83 1.91 7.08
C CYS A 179 -32.45 1.48 5.64
N GLN A 180 -32.48 0.19 5.33
CA GLN A 180 -32.16 -0.36 4.01
C GLN A 180 -33.42 -0.69 3.18
N SER A 181 -34.61 -0.42 3.69
CA SER A 181 -35.83 -0.62 2.93
C SER A 181 -35.84 0.21 1.64
N PRO A 182 -36.45 -0.26 0.54
CA PRO A 182 -36.50 0.47 -0.73
C PRO A 182 -37.14 1.86 -0.58
N GLN A 183 -38.16 1.99 0.27
CA GLN A 183 -38.87 3.28 0.51
C GLN A 183 -37.95 4.26 1.25
N VAL A 184 -37.21 3.81 2.29
CA VAL A 184 -36.24 4.65 2.98
C VAL A 184 -35.12 5.05 2.04
N GLN A 185 -34.63 4.12 1.21
CA GLN A 185 -33.58 4.43 0.22
C GLN A 185 -34.04 5.50 -0.78
N GLN A 186 -35.27 5.41 -1.25
CA GLN A 186 -35.81 6.40 -2.15
C GLN A 186 -35.95 7.75 -1.45
N TRP A 187 -36.51 7.77 -0.25
CA TRP A 187 -36.65 8.99 0.54
C TRP A 187 -35.33 9.70 0.78
N VAL A 188 -34.29 8.96 1.19
CA VAL A 188 -32.94 9.51 1.43
C VAL A 188 -32.34 10.13 0.15
N ARG A 189 -32.57 9.53 -1.02
CA ARG A 189 -32.07 10.09 -2.30
C ARG A 189 -32.79 11.38 -2.70
N GLU A 190 -34.04 11.52 -2.32
CA GLU A 190 -34.88 12.69 -2.63
C GLU A 190 -34.65 13.86 -1.68
N GLN A 191 -34.10 13.58 -0.47
CA GLN A 191 -33.79 14.64 0.49
C GLN A 191 -32.59 15.47 0.02
N PRO A 192 -32.69 16.82 0.06
CA PRO A 192 -31.50 17.66 -0.16
C PRO A 192 -30.48 17.44 0.97
N MET A 193 -29.23 17.24 0.61
CA MET A 193 -28.16 17.06 1.61
C MET A 193 -27.96 18.29 2.52
N ASP A 194 -28.25 19.50 2.04
CA ASP A 194 -28.24 20.75 2.81
C ASP A 194 -29.05 21.81 2.04
N ASP A 195 -30.17 22.26 2.59
CA ASP A 195 -31.06 23.29 1.98
C ASP A 195 -30.39 24.67 1.85
N THR A 196 -29.28 24.90 2.54
CA THR A 196 -28.51 26.15 2.50
C THR A 196 -27.54 26.23 1.34
N ASN A 197 -27.40 25.17 0.52
CA ASN A 197 -26.43 25.09 -0.55
C ASN A 197 -26.84 25.94 -1.76
N LYS A 198 -25.90 26.81 -2.18
CA LYS A 198 -26.08 27.67 -3.35
C LYS A 198 -25.82 26.88 -4.64
N GLU A 199 -26.55 27.22 -5.70
CA GLU A 199 -26.22 26.73 -7.03
C GLU A 199 -24.99 27.41 -7.60
N GLY A 200 -24.18 26.62 -8.35
CA GLY A 200 -22.98 27.11 -8.99
C GLY A 200 -22.42 26.10 -9.98
N VAL A 201 -21.48 26.53 -10.79
CA VAL A 201 -20.79 25.63 -11.72
C VAL A 201 -19.78 24.77 -10.95
N CYS A 202 -19.98 23.45 -10.99
CA CYS A 202 -19.10 22.49 -10.35
C CYS A 202 -17.76 22.41 -11.10
N LEU A 203 -16.64 22.60 -10.41
CA LEU A 203 -15.29 22.50 -10.99
C LEU A 203 -14.91 21.09 -11.46
N VAL A 204 -15.61 20.05 -10.99
CA VAL A 204 -15.33 18.66 -11.35
C VAL A 204 -16.11 18.27 -12.60
N THR A 205 -17.41 18.62 -12.66
CA THR A 205 -18.31 18.18 -13.73
C THR A 205 -18.55 19.23 -14.81
N GLY A 206 -18.25 20.50 -14.55
CA GLY A 206 -18.55 21.63 -15.43
C GLY A 206 -20.05 21.99 -15.50
N ARG A 207 -20.92 21.35 -14.72
CA ARG A 207 -22.37 21.54 -14.77
C ARG A 207 -22.84 22.47 -13.65
N LEU A 208 -23.94 23.17 -13.90
CA LEU A 208 -24.66 23.91 -12.87
C LEU A 208 -25.30 22.90 -11.90
N SER A 209 -25.03 23.03 -10.62
CA SER A 209 -25.44 22.06 -9.60
C SER A 209 -25.43 22.69 -8.21
N LYS A 210 -26.12 22.11 -7.24
CA LYS A 210 -25.96 22.45 -5.82
C LYS A 210 -24.54 22.20 -5.36
N ILE A 211 -23.89 23.23 -4.81
CA ILE A 211 -22.48 23.16 -4.38
C ILE A 211 -22.41 22.72 -2.93
N ALA A 212 -21.63 21.68 -2.67
CA ALA A 212 -21.40 21.17 -1.33
C ALA A 212 -20.73 22.24 -0.45
N ARG A 213 -21.39 22.67 0.60
CA ARG A 213 -20.83 23.59 1.59
C ARG A 213 -19.64 22.97 2.32
N ARG A 214 -19.74 21.68 2.65
CA ARG A 214 -18.69 20.88 3.29
C ARG A 214 -18.62 19.53 2.60
N HIS A 215 -17.41 19.06 2.34
CA HIS A 215 -17.21 17.73 1.77
C HIS A 215 -17.23 16.66 2.86
N PRO A 216 -17.71 15.45 2.58
CA PRO A 216 -17.61 14.32 3.50
C PRO A 216 -16.17 14.01 3.91
N PRO A 217 -15.95 13.43 5.10
CA PRO A 217 -14.61 13.10 5.58
C PRO A 217 -14.04 11.87 4.88
N ILE A 218 -12.73 11.92 4.61
CA ILE A 218 -11.93 10.80 4.13
C ILE A 218 -11.26 10.16 5.33
N LYS A 219 -11.50 8.86 5.52
CA LYS A 219 -11.06 8.08 6.68
C LYS A 219 -9.77 7.29 6.36
N ARG A 220 -9.03 6.87 7.37
CA ARG A 220 -7.87 5.94 7.29
C ARG A 220 -6.65 6.47 6.52
N VAL A 221 -6.51 7.76 6.35
CA VAL A 221 -5.25 8.38 5.91
C VAL A 221 -4.31 8.49 7.11
N GLN A 222 -3.07 8.04 6.96
CA GLN A 222 -2.06 8.12 8.02
C GLN A 222 -1.85 9.57 8.46
N GLY A 223 -1.83 9.81 9.79
CA GLY A 223 -1.69 11.15 10.37
C GLY A 223 -2.99 11.97 10.45
N ALA A 224 -4.11 11.48 9.88
CA ALA A 224 -5.42 12.10 10.03
C ALA A 224 -6.16 11.61 11.29
N LYS A 225 -7.15 12.38 11.76
CA LYS A 225 -8.04 11.96 12.86
C LYS A 225 -8.81 10.70 12.47
N SER A 226 -9.18 9.88 13.46
CA SER A 226 -9.99 8.68 13.27
C SER A 226 -11.38 8.96 12.66
N SER A 227 -11.95 10.13 12.98
CA SER A 227 -13.20 10.62 12.36
C SER A 227 -13.08 10.98 10.89
N GLY A 228 -11.85 11.07 10.38
CA GLY A 228 -11.51 11.46 9.02
C GLY A 228 -10.98 12.89 8.90
N ALA A 229 -10.48 13.19 7.72
CA ALA A 229 -9.96 14.50 7.33
C ALA A 229 -10.42 14.86 5.91
N LYS A 230 -10.16 16.08 5.46
CA LYS A 230 -10.69 16.60 4.20
C LYS A 230 -9.56 17.05 3.27
N ILE A 231 -9.70 16.80 1.97
CA ILE A 231 -8.81 17.36 0.93
C ILE A 231 -9.25 18.80 0.64
N VAL A 232 -10.56 19.04 0.50
CA VAL A 232 -11.13 20.37 0.26
C VAL A 232 -11.81 20.85 1.53
N SER A 233 -11.30 21.93 2.14
CA SER A 233 -11.84 22.47 3.39
C SER A 233 -11.41 23.93 3.59
N PHE A 234 -12.39 24.79 3.81
CA PHE A 234 -12.24 26.23 4.07
C PHE A 234 -12.98 26.60 5.35
N ASN A 235 -12.43 26.21 6.49
CA ASN A 235 -13.09 26.27 7.79
C ASN A 235 -12.67 27.47 8.68
N ILE A 236 -11.80 28.34 8.19
CA ILE A 236 -11.38 29.56 8.90
C ILE A 236 -11.45 30.77 7.94
N PRO A 237 -11.72 31.98 8.45
CA PRO A 237 -11.89 33.17 7.63
C PRO A 237 -10.69 33.49 6.70
N SER A 238 -9.47 33.19 7.13
CA SER A 238 -8.26 33.42 6.33
C SER A 238 -8.17 32.58 5.04
N PHE A 239 -9.03 31.57 4.88
CA PHE A 239 -9.15 30.80 3.63
C PHE A 239 -10.21 31.32 2.68
N ASN A 240 -11.02 32.27 3.13
CA ASN A 240 -12.05 32.86 2.30
C ASN A 240 -11.46 33.86 1.32
N SER A 241 -12.00 33.90 0.11
CA SER A 241 -11.58 34.81 -0.95
C SER A 241 -12.82 35.35 -1.68
N TRP A 242 -12.75 36.61 -2.10
CA TRP A 242 -13.85 37.24 -2.87
C TRP A 242 -15.23 37.17 -2.23
N GLY A 243 -15.30 37.28 -0.91
CA GLY A 243 -16.55 37.18 -0.17
C GLY A 243 -17.22 35.79 -0.20
N LYS A 244 -16.48 34.76 -0.67
CA LYS A 244 -16.95 33.38 -0.68
C LYS A 244 -16.64 32.69 0.64
N GLU A 245 -17.54 31.84 1.08
CA GLU A 245 -17.38 31.08 2.32
C GLU A 245 -17.36 29.58 2.03
N GLN A 246 -16.60 28.85 2.84
CA GLN A 246 -16.52 27.40 2.81
C GLN A 246 -16.39 26.81 1.40
N GLY A 247 -17.20 25.82 1.02
CA GLY A 247 -17.15 25.14 -0.27
C GLY A 247 -17.31 26.04 -1.50
N SER A 248 -17.91 27.22 -1.34
CA SER A 248 -18.02 28.19 -2.42
C SER A 248 -16.66 28.73 -2.90
N ASN A 249 -15.59 28.60 -2.11
CA ASN A 249 -14.20 28.97 -2.52
C ASN A 249 -13.63 28.00 -3.56
N ALA A 250 -14.08 26.73 -3.56
CA ALA A 250 -13.75 25.73 -4.57
C ALA A 250 -15.03 24.93 -4.87
N PRO A 251 -15.91 25.47 -5.74
CA PRO A 251 -17.24 24.93 -5.92
C PRO A 251 -17.20 23.52 -6.54
N VAL A 252 -17.59 22.53 -5.75
CA VAL A 252 -17.77 21.14 -6.14
C VAL A 252 -19.18 20.74 -5.77
N SER A 253 -19.90 20.10 -6.70
CA SER A 253 -21.28 19.67 -6.44
C SER A 253 -21.37 18.64 -5.32
N GLU A 254 -22.52 18.54 -4.68
CA GLU A 254 -22.79 17.52 -3.66
C GLU A 254 -22.55 16.11 -4.19
N ASP A 255 -23.05 15.81 -5.39
CA ASP A 255 -22.84 14.52 -6.06
C ASP A 255 -21.34 14.22 -6.27
N ALA A 256 -20.58 15.18 -6.83
CA ALA A 256 -19.16 14.99 -7.04
C ALA A 256 -18.38 14.87 -5.72
N ALA A 257 -18.76 15.65 -4.70
CA ALA A 257 -18.15 15.56 -3.37
C ALA A 257 -18.42 14.19 -2.72
N PHE A 258 -19.62 13.67 -2.87
CA PHE A 258 -19.99 12.33 -2.43
C PHE A 258 -19.19 11.26 -3.17
N LYS A 259 -19.21 11.26 -4.51
CA LYS A 259 -18.56 10.25 -5.35
C LYS A 259 -17.06 10.14 -5.05
N TYR A 260 -16.33 11.27 -5.08
CA TYR A 260 -14.87 11.19 -4.87
C TYR A 260 -14.49 10.78 -3.45
N THR A 261 -15.27 11.19 -2.44
CA THR A 261 -14.97 10.79 -1.05
C THR A 261 -15.32 9.34 -0.79
N THR A 262 -16.40 8.83 -1.37
CA THR A 262 -16.79 7.42 -1.31
C THR A 262 -15.77 6.54 -2.01
N ALA A 263 -15.37 6.89 -3.25
CA ALA A 263 -14.30 6.21 -4.00
C ALA A 263 -13.01 6.12 -3.18
N LEU A 264 -12.59 7.24 -2.60
CA LEU A 264 -11.36 7.30 -1.83
C LEU A 264 -11.45 6.54 -0.51
N ASN A 265 -12.59 6.58 0.17
CA ASN A 265 -12.85 5.77 1.36
C ASN A 265 -12.82 4.26 1.05
N GLN A 266 -13.33 3.85 -0.12
CA GLN A 266 -13.28 2.47 -0.60
C GLN A 266 -11.84 2.03 -0.89
N LEU A 267 -11.07 2.85 -1.60
CA LEU A 267 -9.64 2.59 -1.88
C LEU A 267 -8.82 2.52 -0.59
N LEU A 268 -9.14 3.34 0.42
CA LEU A 268 -8.43 3.42 1.70
C LEU A 268 -8.94 2.43 2.76
N ARG A 269 -9.95 1.59 2.46
CA ARG A 269 -10.47 0.62 3.45
C ARG A 269 -9.38 -0.33 3.96
N ALA A 270 -9.57 -0.87 5.16
CA ALA A 270 -8.71 -1.93 5.67
C ALA A 270 -8.76 -3.14 4.72
N LYS A 271 -7.63 -3.75 4.40
CA LYS A 271 -7.51 -4.86 3.44
C LYS A 271 -7.88 -4.49 1.99
N SER A 272 -7.87 -3.21 1.61
CA SER A 272 -7.98 -2.83 0.20
C SER A 272 -6.77 -3.38 -0.58
N PRO A 273 -6.98 -4.08 -1.70
CA PRO A 273 -5.88 -4.53 -2.56
C PRO A 273 -5.22 -3.36 -3.31
N GLN A 274 -5.84 -2.19 -3.35
CA GLN A 274 -5.41 -0.98 -4.06
C GLN A 274 -4.84 0.07 -3.11
N ARG A 275 -4.28 -0.38 -1.97
CA ARG A 275 -3.67 0.50 -0.97
C ARG A 275 -2.32 -0.04 -0.51
N MET A 276 -1.33 0.85 -0.36
CA MET A 276 -0.10 0.58 0.37
C MET A 276 0.24 1.74 1.30
N GLN A 277 1.03 1.45 2.33
CA GLN A 277 1.56 2.48 3.23
C GLN A 277 3.05 2.67 2.96
N LEU A 278 3.46 3.90 2.65
CA LEU A 278 4.85 4.29 2.46
C LEU A 278 5.21 5.33 3.54
N ASN A 279 5.78 4.88 4.64
CA ASN A 279 6.03 5.71 5.82
C ASN A 279 4.75 6.46 6.25
N GLU A 280 4.75 7.79 6.20
CA GLU A 280 3.61 8.64 6.55
C GLU A 280 2.62 8.85 5.39
N THR A 281 2.89 8.29 4.21
CA THR A 281 2.06 8.48 3.02
C THR A 281 1.21 7.24 2.76
N SER A 282 -0.11 7.41 2.79
CA SER A 282 -1.06 6.41 2.30
C SER A 282 -1.16 6.53 0.79
N VAL A 283 -0.84 5.47 0.07
CA VAL A 283 -0.85 5.43 -1.39
C VAL A 283 -2.01 4.56 -1.85
N VAL A 284 -2.77 5.08 -2.80
CA VAL A 284 -3.84 4.34 -3.49
C VAL A 284 -3.67 4.46 -5.00
N TRP A 285 -4.18 3.47 -5.72
CA TRP A 285 -4.14 3.45 -7.18
C TRP A 285 -5.43 2.87 -7.76
N TRP A 286 -5.71 3.26 -8.98
CA TRP A 286 -6.83 2.77 -9.77
C TRP A 286 -6.61 3.07 -11.25
N SER A 287 -7.42 2.51 -12.11
CA SER A 287 -7.41 2.74 -13.56
C SER A 287 -8.79 3.16 -14.06
N THR A 288 -8.86 3.61 -15.30
CA THR A 288 -10.15 3.96 -15.95
C THR A 288 -10.99 2.74 -16.27
N SER A 289 -10.38 1.58 -16.49
CA SER A 289 -11.02 0.28 -16.71
C SER A 289 -10.39 -0.77 -15.81
N GLU A 290 -11.07 -1.87 -15.57
CA GLU A 290 -10.53 -3.00 -14.82
C GLU A 290 -9.46 -3.71 -15.65
N ASN A 291 -8.29 -3.94 -15.06
CA ASN A 291 -7.18 -4.60 -15.72
C ASN A 291 -6.26 -5.32 -14.72
N PRO A 292 -5.44 -6.28 -15.19
CA PRO A 292 -4.54 -7.05 -14.34
C PRO A 292 -3.57 -6.18 -13.53
N LEU A 293 -3.05 -5.10 -14.10
CA LEU A 293 -2.10 -4.22 -13.39
C LEU A 293 -2.72 -3.61 -12.14
N GLU A 294 -4.01 -3.24 -12.18
CA GLU A 294 -4.71 -2.68 -11.03
C GLU A 294 -4.76 -3.68 -9.86
N HIS A 295 -4.94 -4.98 -10.15
CA HIS A 295 -5.03 -6.03 -9.14
C HIS A 295 -3.66 -6.47 -8.61
N ASP A 296 -2.67 -6.57 -9.49
CA ASP A 296 -1.36 -7.14 -9.16
C ASP A 296 -0.33 -6.11 -8.70
N PHE A 297 -0.65 -4.82 -8.80
CA PHE A 297 0.27 -3.74 -8.48
C PHE A 297 0.94 -3.88 -7.12
N LEU A 298 0.18 -4.27 -6.09
CA LEU A 298 0.70 -4.48 -4.75
C LEU A 298 1.74 -5.61 -4.70
N SER A 299 1.55 -6.65 -5.49
CA SER A 299 2.41 -7.85 -5.52
C SER A 299 3.83 -7.55 -6.03
N PHE A 300 4.01 -6.47 -6.79
CA PHE A 300 5.33 -6.05 -7.27
C PHE A 300 6.18 -5.37 -6.18
N PHE A 301 5.54 -4.82 -5.16
CA PHE A 301 6.23 -3.99 -4.17
C PHE A 301 6.21 -4.56 -2.76
N ASN A 302 5.16 -5.27 -2.35
CA ASN A 302 5.01 -5.83 -1.02
C ASN A 302 5.36 -7.32 -0.96
N ASP A 303 5.55 -7.83 0.28
CA ASP A 303 5.74 -9.26 0.52
C ASP A 303 4.60 -10.09 -0.06
N SER A 304 4.92 -11.21 -0.67
CA SER A 304 3.93 -12.22 -1.03
C SER A 304 3.28 -12.80 0.24
N PRO A 305 1.99 -13.18 0.20
CA PRO A 305 1.34 -13.87 1.30
C PRO A 305 2.08 -15.16 1.67
N LYS A 306 2.04 -15.56 2.94
CA LYS A 306 2.72 -16.78 3.40
C LYS A 306 2.16 -18.06 2.79
N ASP A 307 0.89 -18.06 2.48
CA ASP A 307 0.13 -19.15 1.83
C ASP A 307 0.31 -19.16 0.30
N ASP A 308 0.88 -18.10 -0.27
CA ASP A 308 1.15 -17.95 -1.70
C ASP A 308 2.49 -17.22 -1.96
N PRO A 309 3.65 -17.87 -1.70
CA PRO A 309 4.96 -17.24 -1.83
C PRO A 309 5.33 -16.86 -3.27
N ASP A 310 4.77 -17.56 -4.27
CA ASP A 310 5.09 -17.36 -5.69
C ASP A 310 4.20 -16.32 -6.38
N ARG A 311 3.30 -15.67 -5.65
CA ARG A 311 2.36 -14.68 -6.21
C ARG A 311 3.07 -13.58 -6.98
N SER A 312 4.13 -13.01 -6.43
CA SER A 312 4.90 -11.96 -7.10
C SER A 312 5.51 -12.45 -8.41
N THR A 313 6.11 -13.65 -8.41
CA THR A 313 6.72 -14.22 -9.61
C THR A 313 5.68 -14.48 -10.71
N ARG A 314 4.51 -15.01 -10.35
CA ARG A 314 3.40 -15.20 -11.32
C ARG A 314 2.89 -13.86 -11.87
N ALA A 315 2.69 -12.87 -11.01
CA ALA A 315 2.26 -11.53 -11.44
C ALA A 315 3.26 -10.89 -12.41
N VAL A 316 4.57 -11.07 -12.21
CA VAL A 316 5.61 -10.58 -13.11
C VAL A 316 5.58 -11.32 -14.45
N HIS A 317 5.40 -12.63 -14.46
CA HIS A 317 5.25 -13.39 -15.70
C HIS A 317 4.03 -12.93 -16.51
N GLN A 318 2.89 -12.76 -15.86
CA GLN A 318 1.67 -12.24 -16.49
C GLN A 318 1.88 -10.83 -17.04
N LEU A 319 2.63 -9.98 -16.33
CA LEU A 319 2.98 -8.65 -16.82
C LEU A 319 3.83 -8.72 -18.09
N PHE A 320 4.85 -9.57 -18.13
CA PHE A 320 5.68 -9.75 -19.31
C PHE A 320 4.89 -10.31 -20.50
N GLU A 321 4.05 -11.32 -20.29
CA GLU A 321 3.14 -11.87 -21.29
C GLU A 321 2.20 -10.79 -21.84
N SER A 322 1.54 -10.03 -20.96
CA SER A 322 0.63 -8.95 -21.35
C SER A 322 1.30 -7.86 -22.18
N LEU A 323 2.57 -7.56 -21.91
CA LEU A 323 3.36 -6.60 -22.68
C LEU A 323 3.78 -7.20 -24.02
N HIS A 324 4.17 -8.48 -24.07
CA HIS A 324 4.59 -9.17 -25.29
C HIS A 324 3.42 -9.35 -26.25
N ASP A 325 2.28 -9.79 -25.75
CA ASP A 325 1.08 -10.04 -26.56
C ASP A 325 0.35 -8.74 -26.95
N GLY A 326 0.85 -7.59 -26.48
CA GLY A 326 0.24 -6.30 -26.76
C GLY A 326 -1.12 -6.11 -26.09
N ALA A 327 -1.44 -6.87 -25.04
CA ALA A 327 -2.73 -6.79 -24.35
C ALA A 327 -3.01 -5.37 -23.84
N PHE A 328 -1.97 -4.64 -23.41
CA PHE A 328 -2.08 -3.23 -23.03
C PHE A 328 -2.14 -2.27 -24.24
N LEU A 329 -1.80 -2.72 -25.45
CA LEU A 329 -1.89 -1.92 -26.67
C LEU A 329 -3.27 -2.04 -27.33
N HIS A 330 -3.97 -3.16 -27.14
CA HIS A 330 -5.32 -3.36 -27.70
C HIS A 330 -6.37 -2.46 -27.04
N SER A 331 -6.15 -1.96 -25.82
CA SER A 331 -6.99 -0.97 -25.15
C SER A 331 -6.80 0.46 -25.70
N GLN A 332 -6.48 0.63 -26.97
CA GLN A 332 -6.35 1.91 -27.71
C GLN A 332 -5.44 2.97 -27.06
N GLY A 333 -4.55 2.59 -26.13
CA GLY A 333 -3.62 3.53 -25.47
C GLY A 333 -4.30 4.61 -24.60
N THR A 334 -5.61 4.53 -24.39
CA THR A 334 -6.40 5.53 -23.66
C THR A 334 -6.62 5.18 -22.19
N GLU A 335 -6.42 3.92 -21.82
CA GLU A 335 -6.57 3.48 -20.43
C GLU A 335 -5.55 4.15 -19.52
N ARG A 336 -6.07 4.97 -18.61
CA ARG A 336 -5.24 5.69 -17.65
C ARG A 336 -5.12 4.92 -16.36
N PHE A 337 -3.93 4.96 -15.81
CA PHE A 337 -3.60 4.47 -14.47
C PHE A 337 -3.25 5.65 -13.58
N TYR A 338 -3.80 5.66 -12.39
CA TYR A 338 -3.67 6.75 -11.44
C TYR A 338 -2.99 6.27 -10.15
N LEU A 339 -2.08 7.08 -9.64
CA LEU A 339 -1.41 6.83 -8.37
C LEU A 339 -1.47 8.09 -7.51
N LEU A 340 -2.05 7.97 -6.31
CA LEU A 340 -2.29 9.08 -5.41
C LEU A 340 -1.66 8.80 -4.04
N GLY A 341 -0.73 9.66 -3.62
CA GLY A 341 -0.13 9.64 -2.30
C GLY A 341 -0.71 10.72 -1.40
N LEU A 342 -1.21 10.33 -0.24
CA LEU A 342 -1.89 11.18 0.73
C LEU A 342 -1.22 11.10 2.10
N SER A 343 -1.10 12.24 2.79
CA SER A 343 -0.75 12.27 4.21
C SER A 343 -1.71 13.17 4.98
N GLY A 344 -2.07 12.74 6.18
CA GLY A 344 -2.95 13.50 7.06
C GLY A 344 -2.16 14.45 7.97
N ASN A 345 -2.78 15.59 8.25
CA ASN A 345 -2.38 16.46 9.35
C ASN A 345 -3.66 16.83 10.11
N SER A 346 -3.97 16.04 11.14
CA SER A 346 -5.18 16.23 11.94
C SER A 346 -6.47 16.19 11.09
N THR A 347 -7.06 17.33 10.77
CA THR A 347 -8.34 17.44 10.04
C THR A 347 -8.18 17.67 8.54
N ARG A 348 -6.96 17.73 8.03
CA ARG A 348 -6.63 18.01 6.64
C ARG A 348 -5.79 16.92 6.02
N ILE A 349 -5.93 16.76 4.70
CA ILE A 349 -5.16 15.83 3.90
C ILE A 349 -4.33 16.64 2.91
N ALA A 350 -3.03 16.37 2.88
CA ALA A 350 -2.11 16.86 1.88
C ALA A 350 -1.92 15.80 0.78
N VAL A 351 -2.00 16.22 -0.47
CA VAL A 351 -1.57 15.43 -1.62
C VAL A 351 -0.05 15.49 -1.69
N ARG A 352 0.62 14.36 -1.49
CA ARG A 352 2.08 14.24 -1.55
C ARG A 352 2.59 14.08 -2.97
N PHE A 353 1.87 13.28 -3.73
CA PHE A 353 2.09 13.14 -5.17
C PHE A 353 0.82 12.71 -5.89
N TRP A 354 0.75 13.05 -7.15
CA TRP A 354 -0.26 12.63 -8.09
C TRP A 354 0.40 12.26 -9.40
N GLN A 355 0.28 11.01 -9.81
CA GLN A 355 0.84 10.52 -11.05
C GLN A 355 -0.27 9.97 -11.94
N VAL A 356 -0.17 10.28 -13.21
CA VAL A 356 -1.09 9.86 -14.26
C VAL A 356 -0.26 9.37 -15.42
N GLY A 357 -0.55 8.21 -15.92
CA GLY A 357 0.05 7.63 -17.12
C GLY A 357 -0.91 6.62 -17.72
N THR A 358 -0.51 5.96 -18.77
CA THR A 358 -1.26 4.82 -19.31
C THR A 358 -0.91 3.55 -18.55
N VAL A 359 -1.80 2.55 -18.60
CA VAL A 359 -1.54 1.21 -18.05
C VAL A 359 -0.28 0.61 -18.67
N ALA A 360 -0.10 0.79 -20.01
CA ALA A 360 1.08 0.33 -20.75
C ALA A 360 2.38 1.00 -20.25
N GLU A 361 2.38 2.32 -20.02
CA GLU A 361 3.56 3.03 -19.51
C GLU A 361 3.98 2.53 -18.13
N PHE A 362 3.04 2.38 -17.19
CA PHE A 362 3.35 1.85 -15.87
C PHE A 362 3.77 0.39 -15.92
N GLY A 363 3.10 -0.44 -16.73
CA GLY A 363 3.47 -1.83 -16.96
C GLY A 363 4.90 -1.97 -17.48
N THR A 364 5.26 -1.21 -18.51
CA THR A 364 6.62 -1.19 -19.07
C THR A 364 7.67 -0.81 -18.02
N ARG A 365 7.43 0.25 -17.24
CA ARG A 365 8.38 0.71 -16.21
C ARG A 365 8.56 -0.30 -15.07
N ILE A 366 7.51 -1.04 -14.72
CA ILE A 366 7.58 -2.13 -13.75
C ILE A 366 8.33 -3.33 -14.35
N ALA A 367 8.07 -3.68 -15.61
CA ALA A 367 8.81 -4.73 -16.30
C ALA A 367 10.31 -4.42 -16.41
N GLU A 368 10.67 -3.19 -16.79
CA GLU A 368 12.05 -2.71 -16.77
C GLU A 368 12.71 -2.85 -15.39
N TRP A 369 11.97 -2.60 -14.31
CA TRP A 369 12.47 -2.82 -12.95
C TRP A 369 12.83 -4.28 -12.71
N PHE A 370 11.97 -5.22 -13.12
CA PHE A 370 12.25 -6.64 -12.93
C PHE A 370 13.39 -7.14 -13.81
N GLN A 371 13.55 -6.61 -15.02
CA GLN A 371 14.74 -6.86 -15.85
C GLN A 371 16.02 -6.30 -15.20
N ASP A 372 15.94 -5.12 -14.58
CA ASP A 372 17.06 -4.52 -13.89
C ASP A 372 17.57 -5.34 -12.70
N ILE A 373 16.66 -5.96 -11.95
CA ILE A 373 17.04 -6.79 -10.80
C ILE A 373 17.35 -8.23 -11.16
N GLU A 374 17.18 -8.66 -12.40
CA GLU A 374 17.38 -10.04 -12.81
C GLU A 374 18.86 -10.45 -12.73
N LEU A 375 19.13 -11.60 -12.12
CA LEU A 375 20.44 -12.24 -12.05
C LEU A 375 20.31 -13.71 -12.43
N ALA A 376 21.35 -14.26 -13.02
CA ALA A 376 21.44 -15.69 -13.36
C ALA A 376 21.67 -16.53 -12.09
N ASP A 377 20.70 -16.56 -11.21
CA ASP A 377 20.68 -17.39 -10.01
C ASP A 377 20.11 -18.78 -10.34
N ARG A 378 20.37 -19.76 -9.48
CA ARG A 378 19.81 -21.13 -9.63
C ARG A 378 18.29 -21.18 -9.64
N TYR A 379 17.64 -20.18 -9.09
CA TYR A 379 16.19 -20.05 -9.02
C TYR A 379 15.78 -18.76 -9.72
N VAL A 380 15.02 -18.91 -10.80
CA VAL A 380 14.35 -17.77 -11.44
C VAL A 380 13.28 -17.29 -10.47
N SER A 381 13.53 -16.18 -9.82
CA SER A 381 12.54 -15.54 -8.95
C SER A 381 12.56 -14.04 -9.16
N TYR A 382 11.38 -13.47 -9.13
CA TYR A 382 11.18 -12.02 -9.18
C TYR A 382 10.75 -11.54 -7.78
N PRO A 383 11.70 -11.32 -6.87
CA PRO A 383 11.37 -10.87 -5.52
C PRO A 383 10.76 -9.47 -5.57
N PRO A 384 9.69 -9.23 -4.80
CA PRO A 384 9.10 -7.89 -4.70
C PRO A 384 10.09 -6.93 -4.04
N LEU A 385 9.84 -5.62 -4.18
CA LEU A 385 10.77 -4.58 -3.73
C LEU A 385 11.04 -4.61 -2.21
N LYS A 386 10.02 -4.86 -1.40
CA LYS A 386 10.12 -4.76 0.06
C LYS A 386 11.14 -5.72 0.67
N PRO A 387 11.19 -7.02 0.34
CA PRO A 387 12.26 -7.92 0.77
C PRO A 387 13.65 -7.48 0.31
N LEU A 388 13.76 -6.95 -0.92
CA LEU A 388 15.02 -6.42 -1.44
C LEU A 388 15.53 -5.27 -0.56
N LEU A 389 14.68 -4.29 -0.26
CA LEU A 389 15.05 -3.16 0.59
C LEU A 389 15.43 -3.61 2.01
N ARG A 390 14.68 -4.54 2.60
CA ARG A 390 15.00 -5.09 3.93
C ARG A 390 16.39 -5.73 3.99
N SER A 391 16.90 -6.26 2.89
CA SER A 391 18.26 -6.79 2.84
C SER A 391 19.35 -5.74 3.11
N THR A 392 19.03 -4.45 2.96
CA THR A 392 19.93 -3.33 3.24
C THR A 392 19.80 -2.79 4.67
N ALA A 393 18.77 -3.22 5.40
CA ALA A 393 18.49 -2.78 6.76
C ALA A 393 19.25 -3.61 7.81
N LEU A 394 19.54 -3.00 8.96
CA LEU A 394 20.09 -3.70 10.11
C LEU A 394 19.11 -4.78 10.58
N LEU A 395 19.57 -6.01 10.74
CA LEU A 395 18.78 -7.18 11.14
C LEU A 395 17.59 -7.49 10.19
N GLY A 396 17.60 -6.96 8.97
CA GLY A 396 16.47 -7.13 8.04
C GLY A 396 15.17 -6.48 8.50
N LYS A 397 15.21 -5.56 9.47
CA LYS A 397 14.04 -4.91 10.03
C LYS A 397 13.70 -3.63 9.26
N GLU A 398 12.43 -3.49 8.92
CA GLU A 398 11.91 -2.36 8.13
C GLU A 398 12.10 -1.02 8.83
N GLU A 399 11.98 -0.99 10.15
CA GLU A 399 12.21 0.19 11.00
C GLU A 399 13.64 0.76 10.93
N ASN A 400 14.60 -0.05 10.47
CA ASN A 400 16.00 0.34 10.31
C ASN A 400 16.35 0.78 8.87
N LEU A 401 15.36 0.88 7.98
CA LEU A 401 15.56 1.46 6.65
C LEU A 401 15.74 2.98 6.76
N PRO A 402 16.56 3.59 5.89
CA PRO A 402 16.62 5.05 5.79
C PRO A 402 15.23 5.63 5.56
N PRO A 403 14.88 6.74 6.24
CA PRO A 403 13.61 7.42 6.01
C PRO A 403 13.41 7.73 4.51
N ASN A 404 12.19 7.57 4.03
CA ASN A 404 11.78 7.82 2.64
C ASN A 404 12.38 6.90 1.56
N LEU A 405 13.36 6.04 1.85
CA LEU A 405 14.03 5.22 0.84
C LEU A 405 13.03 4.38 0.02
N GLN A 406 12.09 3.73 0.69
CA GLN A 406 11.07 2.92 0.02
C GLN A 406 10.18 3.76 -0.91
N GLY A 407 9.68 4.89 -0.41
CA GLY A 407 8.81 5.79 -1.18
C GLY A 407 9.51 6.39 -2.41
N GLU A 408 10.75 6.85 -2.24
CA GLU A 408 11.55 7.38 -3.35
C GLU A 408 11.88 6.29 -4.39
N THR A 409 12.22 5.09 -3.93
CA THR A 409 12.52 3.96 -4.83
C THR A 409 11.29 3.61 -5.67
N ILE A 410 10.12 3.44 -5.05
CA ILE A 410 8.86 3.15 -5.78
C ILE A 410 8.54 4.28 -6.77
N ARG A 411 8.61 5.52 -6.32
CA ARG A 411 8.38 6.68 -7.19
C ARG A 411 9.30 6.66 -8.41
N ASN A 412 10.60 6.44 -8.21
CA ASN A 412 11.57 6.46 -9.29
C ASN A 412 11.40 5.27 -10.26
N ILE A 413 10.99 4.09 -9.75
CA ILE A 413 10.61 2.96 -10.60
C ILE A 413 9.44 3.37 -11.50
N LEU A 414 8.36 3.89 -10.93
CA LEU A 414 7.12 4.20 -11.65
C LEU A 414 7.26 5.41 -12.59
N MET A 415 8.23 6.29 -12.35
CA MET A 415 8.53 7.43 -13.23
C MET A 415 9.62 7.14 -14.27
N GLY A 416 10.23 5.95 -14.25
CA GLY A 416 11.37 5.63 -15.12
C GLY A 416 12.62 6.46 -14.81
N LEU A 417 12.76 6.95 -13.56
CA LEU A 417 13.90 7.78 -13.11
C LEU A 417 15.02 6.92 -12.53
N PRO A 418 16.27 7.45 -12.45
CA PRO A 418 17.35 6.81 -11.71
C PRO A 418 16.94 6.53 -10.27
N LEU A 419 17.41 5.40 -9.71
CA LEU A 419 17.16 5.07 -8.31
C LEU A 419 17.90 6.04 -7.38
N PRO A 420 17.43 6.25 -6.13
CA PRO A 420 18.07 7.19 -5.22
C PRO A 420 19.46 6.71 -4.80
N ALA A 421 20.44 7.61 -4.74
CA ALA A 421 21.81 7.28 -4.33
C ALA A 421 21.87 6.67 -2.92
N SER A 422 20.92 7.01 -2.05
CA SER A 422 20.75 6.42 -0.72
C SER A 422 20.52 4.91 -0.76
N LEU A 423 19.95 4.37 -1.85
CA LEU A 423 19.78 2.92 -2.05
C LEU A 423 21.13 2.21 -2.20
N LEU A 424 21.98 2.73 -3.10
CA LEU A 424 23.33 2.19 -3.31
C LEU A 424 24.17 2.30 -2.03
N GLN A 425 24.13 3.45 -1.36
CA GLN A 425 24.81 3.67 -0.09
C GLN A 425 24.36 2.68 0.99
N ALA A 426 23.06 2.45 1.13
CA ALA A 426 22.51 1.50 2.11
C ALA A 426 22.97 0.06 1.83
N ALA A 427 22.93 -0.36 0.56
CA ALA A 427 23.40 -1.69 0.16
C ALA A 427 24.90 -1.89 0.45
N ILE A 428 25.76 -0.95 0.01
CA ILE A 428 27.20 -1.03 0.22
C ILE A 428 27.55 -0.96 1.72
N LYS A 429 26.93 -0.05 2.46
CA LYS A 429 27.10 0.06 3.92
C LYS A 429 26.78 -1.26 4.62
N ARG A 430 25.68 -1.91 4.22
CA ARG A 430 25.26 -3.19 4.82
C ARG A 430 26.23 -4.31 4.47
N ILE A 431 26.67 -4.41 3.22
CA ILE A 431 27.68 -5.39 2.80
C ILE A 431 28.95 -5.26 3.64
N LYS A 432 29.47 -4.05 3.83
CA LYS A 432 30.67 -3.80 4.63
C LYS A 432 30.47 -4.16 6.10
N ALA A 433 29.33 -3.81 6.68
CA ALA A 433 29.00 -4.11 8.07
C ALA A 433 28.86 -5.62 8.32
N GLU A 434 28.48 -6.39 7.31
CA GLU A 434 28.39 -7.86 7.33
C GLU A 434 29.61 -8.54 6.70
N LYS A 435 30.77 -7.92 6.83
CA LYS A 435 32.07 -8.49 6.43
C LYS A 435 32.13 -8.93 4.97
N GLY A 436 31.52 -8.16 4.07
CA GLY A 436 31.55 -8.45 2.64
C GLY A 436 30.51 -9.48 2.17
N ASP A 437 29.45 -9.70 2.93
CA ASP A 437 28.37 -10.61 2.51
C ASP A 437 27.49 -9.96 1.45
N VAL A 438 27.82 -10.20 0.17
CA VAL A 438 27.06 -9.77 -0.99
C VAL A 438 25.98 -10.81 -1.28
N THR A 439 24.82 -10.64 -0.66
CA THR A 439 23.66 -11.51 -0.91
C THR A 439 23.06 -11.25 -2.31
N SER A 440 22.31 -12.22 -2.86
CA SER A 440 21.60 -12.06 -4.14
C SER A 440 20.72 -10.79 -4.14
N TYR A 441 19.99 -10.53 -3.07
CA TYR A 441 19.12 -9.34 -2.95
C TYR A 441 19.89 -8.02 -3.02
N ARG A 442 21.05 -7.93 -2.37
CA ARG A 442 21.91 -6.73 -2.44
C ARG A 442 22.53 -6.56 -3.82
N ALA A 443 22.98 -7.66 -4.43
CA ALA A 443 23.52 -7.64 -5.80
C ALA A 443 22.45 -7.17 -6.81
N ARG A 444 21.21 -7.68 -6.72
CA ARG A 444 20.07 -7.24 -7.54
C ARG A 444 19.81 -5.73 -7.43
N LEU A 445 19.80 -5.18 -6.21
CA LEU A 445 19.60 -3.75 -5.99
C LEU A 445 20.73 -2.91 -6.58
N ILE A 446 22.00 -3.34 -6.42
CA ILE A 446 23.15 -2.61 -6.95
C ILE A 446 23.14 -2.65 -8.48
N LYS A 447 22.86 -3.82 -9.09
CA LYS A 447 22.74 -3.96 -10.55
C LYS A 447 21.64 -3.02 -11.09
N ALA A 448 20.46 -3.04 -10.48
CA ALA A 448 19.35 -2.20 -10.89
C ALA A 448 19.68 -0.70 -10.77
N TYR A 449 20.35 -0.30 -9.70
CA TYR A 449 20.81 1.07 -9.53
C TYR A 449 21.74 1.50 -10.67
N LEU A 450 22.78 0.70 -10.94
CA LEU A 450 23.79 1.02 -11.95
C LEU A 450 23.17 1.04 -13.36
N ASN A 451 22.35 0.06 -13.73
CA ASN A 451 21.75 -0.02 -15.06
C ASN A 451 20.82 1.15 -15.33
N ARG A 452 19.99 1.55 -14.36
CA ARG A 452 19.12 2.72 -14.49
C ARG A 452 19.91 4.03 -14.57
N LEU A 453 21.01 4.15 -13.82
CA LEU A 453 21.90 5.29 -13.90
C LEU A 453 22.50 5.41 -15.32
N TYR A 454 23.05 4.32 -15.86
CA TYR A 454 23.67 4.31 -17.18
C TYR A 454 22.68 4.57 -18.32
N ARG A 455 21.46 4.06 -18.22
CA ARG A 455 20.40 4.39 -19.19
C ARG A 455 20.04 5.88 -19.16
N HIS A 456 19.92 6.45 -17.99
CA HIS A 456 19.62 7.86 -17.83
C HIS A 456 20.75 8.76 -18.36
N GLU A 457 22.00 8.37 -18.16
CA GLU A 457 23.18 9.06 -18.70
C GLU A 457 23.42 8.77 -20.19
N LYS A 458 22.55 8.00 -20.84
CA LYS A 458 22.67 7.54 -22.24
C LYS A 458 23.96 6.76 -22.51
N THR A 459 24.40 6.00 -21.52
CA THR A 459 25.57 5.12 -21.56
C THR A 459 25.17 3.65 -21.42
N SER A 460 24.08 3.23 -22.10
CA SER A 460 23.49 1.89 -21.98
C SER A 460 24.46 0.76 -22.34
N ASN A 461 25.50 1.04 -23.12
CA ASN A 461 26.60 0.10 -23.38
C ASN A 461 27.40 -0.30 -22.13
N LYS A 462 27.21 0.41 -20.99
CA LYS A 462 27.78 0.10 -19.69
C LYS A 462 26.86 -0.72 -18.78
N GLU A 463 25.67 -1.13 -19.24
CA GLU A 463 24.76 -1.90 -18.43
C GLU A 463 25.37 -3.25 -17.98
N ILE A 464 25.11 -3.60 -16.73
CA ILE A 464 25.59 -4.83 -16.13
C ILE A 464 24.73 -6.01 -16.58
N THR A 465 25.36 -7.08 -17.03
CA THR A 465 24.71 -8.32 -17.46
C THR A 465 24.13 -9.09 -16.25
N MET A 466 23.29 -10.10 -16.53
CA MET A 466 22.73 -10.97 -15.49
C MET A 466 23.75 -11.91 -14.85
N ALA A 467 24.81 -12.25 -15.57
CA ALA A 467 25.84 -13.18 -15.16
C ALA A 467 27.24 -12.58 -15.34
N PHE A 468 28.26 -13.34 -14.94
CA PHE A 468 29.67 -12.97 -15.13
C PHE A 468 29.96 -12.64 -16.61
N ASN A 469 30.50 -11.43 -16.82
CA ASN A 469 30.92 -10.96 -18.13
C ASN A 469 32.46 -10.82 -18.18
N PRO A 470 33.15 -11.64 -18.96
CA PRO A 470 34.61 -11.55 -19.10
C PRO A 470 35.07 -10.29 -19.86
N GLU A 471 34.21 -9.66 -20.65
CA GLU A 471 34.51 -8.43 -21.41
C GLU A 471 34.33 -7.15 -20.60
N GLU A 472 33.81 -7.24 -19.39
CA GLU A 472 33.65 -6.10 -18.51
C GLU A 472 35.01 -5.67 -17.92
N LYS A 473 35.52 -4.51 -18.36
CA LYS A 473 36.89 -4.03 -18.05
C LYS A 473 36.94 -2.92 -16.99
N ARG A 474 35.78 -2.44 -16.50
CA ARG A 474 35.79 -1.39 -15.47
C ARG A 474 36.52 -1.85 -14.22
N ILE A 475 37.40 -0.95 -13.71
CA ILE A 475 38.34 -1.32 -12.64
C ILE A 475 37.66 -1.86 -11.38
N GLY A 476 36.53 -1.25 -10.94
CA GLY A 476 35.77 -1.74 -9.78
C GLY A 476 35.32 -3.18 -9.97
N TYR A 477 34.75 -3.52 -11.14
CA TYR A 477 34.27 -4.87 -11.46
C TYR A 477 35.43 -5.88 -11.46
N ARG A 478 36.55 -5.58 -12.15
CA ARG A 478 37.73 -6.44 -12.21
C ARG A 478 38.34 -6.70 -10.83
N LEU A 479 38.43 -5.67 -9.99
CA LEU A 479 38.93 -5.83 -8.62
C LEU A 479 37.98 -6.69 -7.77
N GLY A 480 36.68 -6.60 -7.95
CA GLY A 480 35.70 -7.50 -7.33
C GLY A 480 35.90 -8.96 -7.77
N CYS A 481 36.08 -9.19 -9.08
CA CYS A 481 36.40 -10.52 -9.63
C CYS A 481 37.71 -11.07 -9.07
N LEU A 482 38.76 -10.27 -9.07
CA LEU A 482 40.06 -10.66 -8.51
C LEU A 482 39.92 -11.06 -7.04
N PHE A 483 39.19 -10.26 -6.27
CA PHE A 483 38.99 -10.55 -4.85
C PHE A 483 38.25 -11.88 -4.63
N ALA A 484 37.25 -12.22 -5.44
CA ALA A 484 36.53 -13.50 -5.37
C ALA A 484 37.44 -14.71 -5.69
N VAL A 485 38.31 -14.57 -6.71
CA VAL A 485 39.26 -15.63 -7.07
C VAL A 485 40.28 -15.83 -5.96
N LEU A 486 40.78 -14.76 -5.35
CA LEU A 486 41.75 -14.84 -4.23
C LEU A 486 41.11 -15.47 -2.97
N GLU A 487 39.84 -15.16 -2.68
CA GLU A 487 39.10 -15.80 -1.59
C GLU A 487 38.92 -17.29 -1.83
N LYS A 488 38.52 -17.68 -3.04
CA LYS A 488 38.36 -19.10 -3.41
C LYS A 488 39.69 -19.86 -3.29
N LEU A 489 40.78 -19.29 -3.79
CA LEU A 489 42.11 -19.85 -3.68
C LEU A 489 42.51 -20.07 -2.21
N GLN A 490 42.23 -19.11 -1.32
CA GLN A 490 42.50 -19.28 0.11
C GLN A 490 41.67 -20.42 0.70
N ALA A 491 40.39 -20.51 0.37
CA ALA A 491 39.49 -21.56 0.85
C ALA A 491 39.98 -22.96 0.39
N ASP A 492 40.40 -23.08 -0.87
CA ASP A 492 40.91 -24.34 -1.43
C ASP A 492 42.26 -24.75 -0.83
N ALA A 493 43.13 -23.77 -0.56
CA ALA A 493 44.44 -24.01 0.04
C ALA A 493 44.37 -24.34 1.54
N ASN A 494 43.34 -23.96 2.23
CA ASN A 494 43.19 -24.13 3.68
C ASN A 494 41.72 -24.51 4.02
N PRO A 495 41.32 -25.75 3.77
CA PRO A 495 39.96 -26.21 4.13
C PRO A 495 39.69 -26.06 5.63
N GLY A 496 38.48 -25.63 5.99
CA GLY A 496 38.06 -25.48 7.39
C GLY A 496 38.44 -24.16 8.06
N LEU A 497 38.85 -23.13 7.31
CA LEU A 497 39.12 -21.81 7.85
C LEU A 497 37.84 -21.18 8.44
N ASN A 498 37.95 -20.66 9.66
CA ASN A 498 36.83 -19.92 10.33
C ASN A 498 36.65 -18.49 9.81
N ALA A 499 37.70 -17.89 9.21
CA ALA A 499 37.64 -16.54 8.66
C ALA A 499 38.49 -16.44 7.38
N THR A 500 37.88 -15.92 6.32
CA THR A 500 38.52 -15.73 5.02
C THR A 500 39.11 -14.32 4.86
N ILE A 501 39.78 -14.07 3.73
CA ILE A 501 40.18 -12.70 3.36
C ILE A 501 38.99 -11.76 3.26
N ARG A 502 37.80 -12.26 2.96
CA ARG A 502 36.57 -11.50 2.94
C ARG A 502 36.27 -10.82 4.29
N ASP A 503 36.34 -11.59 5.37
CA ASP A 503 36.03 -11.07 6.72
C ASP A 503 36.97 -9.97 7.17
N ARG A 504 38.23 -9.98 6.68
CA ARG A 504 39.29 -9.07 7.09
C ARG A 504 39.49 -7.88 6.14
N TYR A 505 39.39 -8.11 4.85
CA TYR A 505 39.85 -7.16 3.84
C TYR A 505 38.76 -6.62 2.90
N TYR A 506 37.56 -7.20 2.85
CA TYR A 506 36.55 -6.78 1.89
C TYR A 506 36.26 -5.26 1.95
N SER A 507 36.05 -4.72 3.14
CA SER A 507 35.76 -3.31 3.32
C SER A 507 36.87 -2.42 2.78
N SER A 508 38.10 -2.72 3.09
CA SER A 508 39.25 -1.93 2.61
C SER A 508 39.55 -2.18 1.13
N ALA A 509 39.44 -3.42 0.64
CA ALA A 509 39.61 -3.75 -0.78
C ALA A 509 38.62 -3.04 -1.69
N SER A 510 37.36 -2.91 -1.23
CA SER A 510 36.30 -2.20 -1.97
C SER A 510 36.36 -0.67 -1.85
N CYS A 511 37.19 -0.10 -0.96
CA CYS A 511 37.31 1.36 -0.80
C CYS A 511 38.67 1.90 -1.22
N THR A 512 39.76 1.23 -0.80
CA THR A 512 41.15 1.66 -0.93
C THR A 512 42.01 0.51 -1.47
N PRO A 513 41.79 0.10 -2.73
CA PRO A 513 42.46 -1.08 -3.32
C PRO A 513 43.98 -1.06 -3.17
N LYS A 514 44.61 0.09 -3.41
CA LYS A 514 46.07 0.26 -3.33
C LYS A 514 46.66 -0.18 -1.98
N ALA A 515 45.93 0.07 -0.89
CA ALA A 515 46.39 -0.27 0.46
C ALA A 515 46.34 -1.80 0.74
N VAL A 516 45.53 -2.55 0.01
CA VAL A 516 45.18 -3.93 0.35
C VAL A 516 45.67 -4.96 -0.67
N PHE A 517 45.46 -4.68 -1.98
CA PHE A 517 45.73 -5.68 -3.01
C PHE A 517 47.22 -6.09 -3.07
N GLY A 518 48.17 -5.20 -2.76
CA GLY A 518 49.57 -5.57 -2.64
C GLY A 518 49.85 -6.68 -1.60
N THR A 519 49.13 -6.65 -0.47
CA THR A 519 49.19 -7.70 0.55
C THR A 519 48.48 -8.97 0.08
N LEU A 520 47.28 -8.84 -0.52
CA LEU A 520 46.54 -9.99 -1.05
C LEU A 520 47.33 -10.74 -2.14
N MET A 521 48.03 -10.00 -3.02
CA MET A 521 48.88 -10.57 -4.06
C MET A 521 50.12 -11.25 -3.50
N ARG A 522 50.64 -10.86 -2.35
CA ARG A 522 51.69 -11.63 -1.64
C ARG A 522 51.13 -12.90 -1.01
N LEU A 523 49.96 -12.83 -0.41
CA LEU A 523 49.32 -13.98 0.22
C LEU A 523 48.92 -15.07 -0.78
N HIS A 524 48.47 -14.68 -2.02
CA HIS A 524 48.06 -15.68 -3.02
C HIS A 524 49.20 -16.62 -3.39
N ALA A 525 50.47 -16.15 -3.48
CA ALA A 525 51.63 -16.99 -3.79
C ALA A 525 51.86 -18.08 -2.73
N HIS A 526 51.57 -17.79 -1.46
CA HIS A 526 51.62 -18.78 -0.39
C HIS A 526 50.47 -19.79 -0.51
N HIS A 527 49.28 -19.36 -0.88
CA HIS A 527 48.10 -20.23 -1.06
C HIS A 527 48.29 -21.17 -2.26
N LEU A 528 48.83 -20.69 -3.38
CA LEU A 528 49.16 -21.51 -4.54
C LEU A 528 50.11 -22.68 -4.20
N LYS A 529 51.13 -22.42 -3.37
CA LYS A 529 52.07 -23.47 -2.94
C LYS A 529 51.43 -24.56 -2.09
N LYS A 530 50.31 -24.25 -1.40
CA LYS A 530 49.61 -25.20 -0.53
C LYS A 530 48.58 -26.07 -1.26
N LEU A 531 48.24 -25.75 -2.52
CA LEU A 531 47.29 -26.54 -3.30
C LEU A 531 47.91 -27.93 -3.59
N GLN A 532 47.11 -28.98 -3.32
CA GLN A 532 47.55 -30.39 -3.47
C GLN A 532 47.63 -30.83 -4.94
N HIS A 533 46.76 -30.27 -5.81
CA HIS A 533 46.71 -30.69 -7.22
C HIS A 533 47.27 -29.61 -8.15
N GLN A 534 48.22 -30.01 -9.01
CA GLN A 534 48.83 -29.10 -9.98
C GLN A 534 47.83 -28.47 -10.95
N GLY A 535 46.78 -29.19 -11.37
CA GLY A 535 45.71 -28.65 -12.23
C GLY A 535 44.94 -27.52 -11.56
N GLN A 536 44.66 -27.57 -10.26
CA GLN A 536 44.03 -26.49 -9.52
C GLN A 536 44.90 -25.24 -9.47
N ARG A 537 46.22 -25.44 -9.29
CA ARG A 537 47.21 -24.37 -9.27
C ARG A 537 47.26 -23.63 -10.61
N VAL A 538 47.41 -24.36 -11.71
CA VAL A 538 47.46 -23.80 -13.08
C VAL A 538 46.16 -23.05 -13.40
N ASN A 539 45.01 -23.62 -13.07
CA ASN A 539 43.71 -22.95 -13.30
C ASN A 539 43.56 -21.68 -12.48
N ALA A 540 44.03 -21.65 -11.24
CA ALA A 540 43.96 -20.44 -10.40
C ALA A 540 44.91 -19.37 -10.94
N GLU A 541 46.14 -19.71 -11.30
CA GLU A 541 47.12 -18.79 -11.90
C GLU A 541 46.59 -18.20 -13.22
N LYS A 542 46.03 -19.04 -14.10
CA LYS A 542 45.44 -18.58 -15.37
C LYS A 542 44.32 -17.54 -15.15
N ARG A 543 43.37 -17.82 -14.23
CA ARG A 543 42.28 -16.89 -13.92
C ARG A 543 42.78 -15.58 -13.33
N ILE A 544 43.76 -15.63 -12.42
CA ILE A 544 44.35 -14.43 -11.85
C ILE A 544 45.04 -13.62 -12.96
N ALA A 545 45.81 -14.25 -13.84
CA ALA A 545 46.48 -13.59 -14.95
C ALA A 545 45.49 -12.95 -15.93
N GLU A 546 44.41 -13.65 -16.28
CA GLU A 546 43.33 -13.13 -17.13
C GLU A 546 42.67 -11.87 -16.54
N ILE A 547 42.41 -11.85 -15.25
CA ILE A 547 41.84 -10.68 -14.59
C ILE A 547 42.85 -9.54 -14.47
N MET A 548 44.10 -9.87 -14.11
CA MET A 548 45.19 -8.91 -13.95
C MET A 548 45.60 -8.24 -15.27
N SER A 549 45.41 -8.89 -16.42
CA SER A 549 45.75 -8.30 -17.73
C SER A 549 44.97 -7.01 -18.02
N ASP A 550 43.79 -6.83 -17.40
CA ASP A 550 42.95 -5.63 -17.53
C ASP A 550 43.21 -4.61 -16.40
N ILE A 551 44.08 -4.89 -15.44
CA ILE A 551 44.36 -4.03 -14.30
C ILE A 551 45.78 -3.45 -14.41
N ASN A 552 45.87 -2.18 -14.83
CA ASN A 552 47.18 -1.53 -14.98
C ASN A 552 47.75 -1.07 -13.64
N ASP A 553 46.94 -0.58 -12.71
CA ASP A 553 47.33 -0.16 -11.35
C ASP A 553 46.12 -0.32 -10.40
N PHE A 554 46.43 -0.43 -9.11
CA PHE A 554 45.42 -0.43 -8.05
C PHE A 554 45.09 1.02 -7.65
N PRO A 555 43.86 1.49 -7.86
CA PRO A 555 43.49 2.87 -7.53
C PRO A 555 43.56 3.13 -6.03
N ALA A 556 43.90 4.36 -5.66
CA ALA A 556 43.96 4.77 -4.26
C ALA A 556 42.60 4.65 -3.58
N HIS A 557 41.54 5.05 -4.28
CA HIS A 557 40.15 5.05 -3.81
C HIS A 557 39.20 4.60 -4.92
N LEU A 558 38.11 3.93 -4.53
CA LEU A 558 36.94 3.68 -5.37
C LEU A 558 35.81 4.62 -4.94
N ASN A 559 35.19 5.29 -5.89
CA ASN A 559 33.97 6.07 -5.66
C ASN A 559 32.77 5.14 -5.40
N LEU A 560 31.61 5.66 -5.10
CA LEU A 560 30.43 4.87 -4.73
C LEU A 560 29.97 3.94 -5.85
N GLU A 561 29.99 4.39 -7.10
CA GLU A 561 29.65 3.60 -8.28
C GLU A 561 30.66 2.44 -8.46
N GLU A 562 31.95 2.73 -8.38
CA GLU A 562 33.01 1.73 -8.47
C GLU A 562 32.95 0.69 -7.35
N GLN A 563 32.53 1.10 -6.14
CA GLN A 563 32.28 0.16 -5.04
C GLN A 563 31.06 -0.74 -5.34
N GLY A 564 30.05 -0.21 -6.01
CA GLY A 564 28.92 -1.00 -6.55
C GLY A 564 29.40 -2.03 -7.59
N LEU A 565 30.22 -1.60 -8.54
CA LEU A 565 30.86 -2.48 -9.52
C LEU A 565 31.72 -3.56 -8.86
N PHE A 566 32.49 -3.20 -7.81
CA PHE A 566 33.25 -4.18 -7.03
C PHE A 566 32.35 -5.25 -6.42
N ALA A 567 31.24 -4.86 -5.81
CA ALA A 567 30.30 -5.80 -5.20
C ALA A 567 29.68 -6.74 -6.25
N ILE A 568 29.30 -6.23 -7.42
CA ILE A 568 28.74 -7.04 -8.52
C ILE A 568 29.81 -7.96 -9.13
N GLY A 569 31.01 -7.45 -9.40
CA GLY A 569 32.12 -8.28 -9.92
C GLY A 569 32.46 -9.42 -8.99
N TYR A 570 32.51 -9.15 -7.69
CA TYR A 570 32.71 -10.18 -6.66
C TYR A 570 31.58 -11.22 -6.69
N TYR A 571 30.32 -10.79 -6.73
CA TYR A 571 29.16 -11.67 -6.74
C TYR A 571 29.13 -12.56 -8.00
N HIS A 572 29.27 -11.95 -9.19
CA HIS A 572 29.26 -12.67 -10.47
C HIS A 572 30.39 -13.69 -10.58
N GLN A 573 31.62 -13.29 -10.21
CA GLN A 573 32.76 -14.20 -10.26
C GLN A 573 32.59 -15.35 -9.27
N ARG A 574 32.07 -15.09 -8.08
CA ARG A 574 31.77 -16.11 -7.09
C ARG A 574 30.75 -17.12 -7.61
N GLN A 575 29.65 -16.65 -8.22
CA GLN A 575 28.65 -17.52 -8.84
C GLN A 575 29.29 -18.39 -9.93
N ALA A 576 30.08 -17.81 -10.83
CA ALA A 576 30.76 -18.52 -11.89
C ALA A 576 31.74 -19.59 -11.39
N LEU A 577 32.37 -19.37 -10.22
CA LEU A 577 33.28 -20.35 -9.59
C LEU A 577 32.56 -21.56 -9.00
N PHE A 578 31.30 -21.39 -8.56
CA PHE A 578 30.49 -22.44 -7.92
C PHE A 578 29.49 -23.12 -8.86
N THR A 579 29.21 -22.55 -10.03
CA THR A 579 28.39 -23.19 -11.06
C THR A 579 29.22 -24.30 -11.70
N LYS A 580 28.79 -25.56 -11.61
CA LYS A 580 29.39 -26.66 -12.40
C LYS A 580 29.25 -26.28 -13.87
N LYS A 581 30.36 -26.30 -14.64
CA LYS A 581 30.28 -26.35 -16.09
C LYS A 581 29.46 -27.61 -16.41
N GLU A 582 28.27 -27.48 -16.96
CA GLU A 582 27.66 -28.56 -17.71
C GLU A 582 28.65 -28.88 -18.82
N THR A 583 29.32 -29.98 -18.67
CA THR A 583 30.11 -30.58 -19.75
C THR A 583 29.12 -30.77 -20.89
N ALA A 584 29.40 -30.13 -22.02
CA ALA A 584 28.81 -30.48 -23.30
C ALA A 584 29.22 -31.96 -23.56
N SER A 585 28.43 -32.89 -23.06
CA SER A 585 28.52 -34.29 -23.38
C SER A 585 27.55 -34.60 -24.50
N SER A 586 28.18 -34.80 -25.70
CA SER A 586 27.74 -35.72 -26.71
C SER A 586 26.31 -35.49 -27.32
N LYS A 587 26.29 -34.70 -28.36
CA LYS A 587 25.56 -35.10 -29.56
C LYS A 587 26.48 -36.07 -30.33
N GLU A 588 26.43 -37.33 -30.04
CA GLU A 588 26.70 -38.41 -31.01
C GLU A 588 25.33 -39.01 -31.32
N GLU A 589 24.85 -38.65 -32.50
CA GLU A 589 23.83 -39.39 -33.19
C GLU A 589 24.42 -40.75 -33.56
N PRO A 590 23.74 -41.86 -33.32
CA PRO A 590 24.10 -43.10 -34.01
C PRO A 590 23.53 -43.01 -35.44
N GLU A 591 24.45 -42.93 -36.42
CA GLU A 591 24.18 -43.26 -37.81
C GLU A 591 23.53 -44.64 -37.91
N GLY A 592 22.63 -44.73 -38.86
CA GLY A 592 21.84 -45.88 -39.13
C GLY A 592 22.62 -47.13 -39.51
N VAL A 593 22.03 -48.26 -39.20
CA VAL A 593 22.24 -49.51 -39.93
C VAL A 593 20.90 -49.98 -40.45
N GLU A 594 20.85 -50.00 -41.81
CA GLU A 594 19.85 -50.75 -42.56
C GLU A 594 19.95 -52.25 -42.23
N ALA A 595 18.81 -52.88 -42.10
CA ALA A 595 18.46 -54.17 -42.67
C ALA A 595 16.96 -54.48 -42.37
#